data_55f2311badc4e72f8acca0562e3ea0d2
#
_entry.id   55f2311badc4e72f8acca0562e3ea0d2
#
_cell.length_a   1.000
_cell.length_b   1.000
_cell.length_c   1.000
_cell.angle_alpha   90.00
_cell.angle_beta   90.00
_cell.angle_gamma   90.00
#
_symmetry.space_group_name_H-M   'P 1'
#
loop_
_entity.id
_entity.type
_entity.pdbx_description
1 polymer ?
#
loop_
_entity_poly.entity_id
_entity_poly.type
_entity_poly.pdbx_seq_one_letter_code
_entity_poly.pdbx_strand_id
1 'polypeptide(L)'
;MPIRTELEPLDISSLHHDYRVTFHQELAGAIESLLDLQESVCIVDRNVAKLHGDALNPLLGSRPTLLLDALESTKTLDGVEEVLNWMLDQGCTRSSTVIAIGGGIVQDVVTFTSHIYYRGVRFILLPTTLLSMCDSCIGAKCGLNHGSFKNQLGVLHAPNDVRIVTPFLDTLNDDDI
;
A
#
# COMPACT_ATOMS: atom_id res chain seq x y z
N MET A 1 -12.82 -18.66 -26.86
CA MET A 1 -13.16 -17.33 -26.36
C MET A 1 -11.87 -16.53 -26.31
N PRO A 2 -11.78 -15.31 -26.87
CA PRO A 2 -10.61 -14.48 -26.64
C PRO A 2 -10.51 -14.18 -25.14
N ILE A 3 -9.34 -14.41 -24.57
CA ILE A 3 -9.02 -14.00 -23.19
C ILE A 3 -9.16 -12.47 -23.19
N ARG A 4 -10.04 -11.91 -22.36
CA ARG A 4 -10.10 -10.46 -22.17
C ARG A 4 -8.74 -10.02 -21.63
N THR A 5 -8.03 -9.25 -22.41
CA THR A 5 -6.68 -8.75 -22.08
C THR A 5 -6.70 -7.55 -21.14
N GLU A 6 -7.87 -6.94 -20.92
CA GLU A 6 -8.04 -5.82 -19.99
C GLU A 6 -9.09 -6.18 -18.94
N LEU A 7 -8.73 -6.05 -17.67
CA LEU A 7 -9.66 -6.22 -16.56
C LEU A 7 -10.38 -4.89 -16.33
N GLU A 8 -11.71 -4.98 -16.22
CA GLU A 8 -12.53 -3.82 -15.88
C GLU A 8 -12.28 -3.40 -14.43
N PRO A 9 -12.26 -2.11 -14.12
CA PRO A 9 -12.19 -1.63 -12.75
C PRO A 9 -13.33 -2.18 -11.89
N LEU A 10 -13.05 -2.42 -10.60
CA LEU A 10 -14.04 -2.85 -9.63
C LEU A 10 -14.36 -1.70 -8.67
N ASP A 11 -15.64 -1.36 -8.55
CA ASP A 11 -16.12 -0.45 -7.50
C ASP A 11 -16.57 -1.29 -6.30
N ILE A 12 -15.94 -1.06 -5.16
CA ILE A 12 -16.15 -1.81 -3.92
C ILE A 12 -16.88 -0.93 -2.92
N SER A 13 -18.02 -1.39 -2.46
CA SER A 13 -18.74 -0.73 -1.37
C SER A 13 -18.27 -1.23 -0.02
N SER A 14 -17.88 -0.32 0.86
CA SER A 14 -17.47 -0.62 2.23
C SER A 14 -18.29 0.14 3.27
N LEU A 15 -18.09 -0.20 4.55
CA LEU A 15 -18.85 0.43 5.66
C LEU A 15 -18.57 1.93 5.80
N HIS A 16 -17.40 2.41 5.37
CA HIS A 16 -16.99 3.79 5.61
C HIS A 16 -17.07 4.65 4.35
N HIS A 17 -16.62 4.13 3.22
CA HIS A 17 -16.67 4.79 1.92
C HIS A 17 -16.45 3.77 0.80
N ASP A 18 -16.95 4.07 -0.37
CA ASP A 18 -16.68 3.26 -1.55
C ASP A 18 -15.28 3.57 -2.08
N TYR A 19 -14.63 2.57 -2.67
CA TYR A 19 -13.32 2.72 -3.28
C TYR A 19 -13.23 1.93 -4.58
N ARG A 20 -12.23 2.26 -5.39
CA ARG A 20 -12.03 1.64 -6.69
C ARG A 20 -10.76 0.81 -6.71
N VAL A 21 -10.86 -0.36 -7.35
CA VAL A 21 -9.71 -1.21 -7.69
C VAL A 21 -9.49 -1.11 -9.20
N THR A 22 -8.31 -0.71 -9.62
CA THR A 22 -7.90 -0.64 -11.02
C THR A 22 -6.79 -1.65 -11.31
N PHE A 23 -6.72 -2.09 -12.57
CA PHE A 23 -5.75 -3.08 -13.02
C PHE A 23 -4.84 -2.46 -14.09
N HIS A 24 -3.54 -2.63 -13.94
CA HIS A 24 -2.54 -2.03 -14.79
C HIS A 24 -1.56 -3.07 -15.30
N GLN A 25 -1.34 -3.08 -16.62
CA GLN A 25 -0.35 -3.91 -17.31
C GLN A 25 1.04 -3.27 -17.29
N GLU A 26 1.12 -1.98 -16.96
CA GLU A 26 2.36 -1.20 -16.92
C GLU A 26 2.39 -0.34 -15.66
N LEU A 27 3.55 -0.29 -15.02
CA LEU A 27 3.75 0.51 -13.81
C LEU A 27 3.61 2.01 -14.08
N ALA A 28 4.10 2.48 -15.23
CA ALA A 28 3.99 3.89 -15.62
C ALA A 28 2.53 4.38 -15.61
N GLY A 29 1.61 3.63 -16.22
CA GLY A 29 0.18 3.98 -16.21
C GLY A 29 -0.44 3.98 -14.83
N ALA A 30 0.04 3.10 -13.93
CA ALA A 30 -0.46 3.03 -12.56
C ALA A 30 -0.05 4.24 -11.72
N ILE A 31 1.13 4.82 -11.96
CA ILE A 31 1.66 5.92 -11.15
C ILE A 31 1.37 7.30 -11.74
N GLU A 32 1.01 7.41 -13.02
CA GLU A 32 0.87 8.68 -13.72
C GLU A 32 -0.03 9.68 -12.96
N SER A 33 -1.24 9.29 -12.63
CA SER A 33 -2.17 10.17 -11.89
C SER A 33 -1.79 10.36 -10.41
N LEU A 34 -0.86 9.55 -9.87
CA LEU A 34 -0.33 9.77 -8.53
C LEU A 34 0.69 10.90 -8.50
N LEU A 35 1.33 11.20 -9.63
CA LEU A 35 2.31 12.30 -9.72
C LEU A 35 1.67 13.67 -9.43
N ASP A 36 0.41 13.83 -9.76
CA ASP A 36 -0.34 15.09 -9.57
C ASP A 36 -0.87 15.26 -8.14
N LEU A 37 -0.78 14.22 -7.29
CA LEU A 37 -1.26 14.31 -5.91
C LEU A 37 -0.37 15.25 -5.10
N GLN A 38 -0.97 16.35 -4.68
CA GLN A 38 -0.35 17.26 -3.73
C GLN A 38 -0.40 16.66 -2.31
N GLU A 39 0.47 17.12 -1.41
CA GLU A 39 0.52 16.68 -0.02
C GLU A 39 0.48 15.16 0.14
N SER A 40 1.32 14.45 -0.61
CA SER A 40 1.39 13.00 -0.54
C SER A 40 2.79 12.50 -0.17
N VAL A 41 2.82 11.35 0.48
CA VAL A 41 4.05 10.65 0.87
C VAL A 41 3.99 9.19 0.41
N CYS A 42 5.16 8.59 0.16
CA CYS A 42 5.27 7.18 -0.18
C CYS A 42 5.84 6.36 0.99
N ILE A 43 5.28 5.19 1.21
CA ILE A 43 5.84 4.15 2.09
C ILE A 43 5.99 2.91 1.23
N VAL A 44 7.22 2.47 1.03
CA VAL A 44 7.56 1.46 0.03
C VAL A 44 8.38 0.35 0.65
N ASP A 45 8.07 -0.89 0.32
CA ASP A 45 8.93 -2.03 0.61
C ASP A 45 10.31 -1.80 -0.01
N ARG A 46 11.37 -1.90 0.80
CA ARG A 46 12.76 -1.69 0.36
C ARG A 46 13.15 -2.61 -0.79
N ASN A 47 12.69 -3.86 -0.80
CA ASN A 47 12.96 -4.80 -1.88
C ASN A 47 12.26 -4.40 -3.17
N VAL A 48 11.01 -3.96 -3.08
CA VAL A 48 10.25 -3.46 -4.23
C VAL A 48 10.92 -2.22 -4.81
N ALA A 49 11.33 -1.28 -3.97
CA ALA A 49 12.07 -0.08 -4.41
C ALA A 49 13.40 -0.45 -5.10
N LYS A 50 14.08 -1.51 -4.65
CA LYS A 50 15.31 -2.01 -5.27
C LYS A 50 15.06 -2.69 -6.62
N LEU A 51 14.01 -3.49 -6.73
CA LEU A 51 13.72 -4.29 -7.93
C LEU A 51 13.06 -3.46 -9.05
N HIS A 52 12.22 -2.50 -8.66
CA HIS A 52 11.42 -1.67 -9.58
C HIS A 52 11.81 -0.19 -9.53
N GLY A 53 12.98 0.15 -8.96
CA GLY A 53 13.39 1.52 -8.69
C GLY A 53 13.33 2.43 -9.91
N ASP A 54 13.83 1.97 -11.06
CA ASP A 54 13.83 2.78 -12.28
C ASP A 54 12.42 3.18 -12.71
N ALA A 55 11.47 2.26 -12.63
CA ALA A 55 10.08 2.51 -13.00
C ALA A 55 9.31 3.32 -11.94
N LEU A 56 9.67 3.16 -10.65
CA LEU A 56 9.05 3.89 -9.52
C LEU A 56 9.69 5.28 -9.29
N ASN A 57 10.91 5.52 -9.79
CA ASN A 57 11.66 6.74 -9.51
C ASN A 57 10.92 8.05 -9.79
N PRO A 58 10.11 8.18 -10.87
CA PRO A 58 9.31 9.38 -11.09
C PRO A 58 8.38 9.69 -9.91
N LEU A 59 7.82 8.66 -9.27
CA LEU A 59 6.94 8.80 -8.10
C LEU A 59 7.74 9.01 -6.82
N LEU A 60 8.71 8.14 -6.54
CA LEU A 60 9.45 8.14 -5.28
C LEU A 60 10.38 9.34 -5.15
N GLY A 61 10.98 9.80 -6.25
CA GLY A 61 11.87 10.96 -6.28
C GLY A 61 11.15 12.31 -6.21
N SER A 62 9.84 12.34 -6.41
CA SER A 62 9.04 13.57 -6.41
C SER A 62 8.44 13.96 -5.06
N ARG A 63 8.56 13.10 -4.04
CA ARG A 63 7.92 13.29 -2.73
C ARG A 63 8.67 12.58 -1.61
N PRO A 64 8.40 12.94 -0.33
CA PRO A 64 8.97 12.21 0.80
C PRO A 64 8.65 10.71 0.71
N THR A 65 9.67 9.88 0.82
CA THR A 65 9.57 8.43 0.68
C THR A 65 10.25 7.71 1.83
N LEU A 66 9.52 6.84 2.53
CA LEU A 66 10.03 5.92 3.53
C LEU A 66 10.22 4.53 2.90
N LEU A 67 11.43 3.99 3.00
CA LEU A 67 11.71 2.60 2.66
C LEU A 67 11.53 1.73 3.90
N LEU A 68 10.47 0.94 3.91
CA LEU A 68 10.14 0.06 5.02
C LEU A 68 10.76 -1.33 4.78
N ASP A 69 11.38 -1.90 5.80
CA ASP A 69 11.80 -3.30 5.77
C ASP A 69 10.58 -4.18 6.06
N ALA A 70 10.00 -4.79 5.02
CA ALA A 70 8.77 -5.58 5.09
C ALA A 70 9.02 -6.97 5.71
N LEU A 71 9.48 -6.99 6.96
CA LEU A 71 9.67 -8.19 7.75
C LEU A 71 8.47 -8.42 8.67
N GLU A 72 8.19 -9.68 8.99
CA GLU A 72 7.09 -10.01 9.92
C GLU A 72 7.27 -9.34 11.29
N SER A 73 8.51 -9.07 11.71
CA SER A 73 8.86 -8.31 12.91
C SER A 73 8.49 -6.83 12.85
N THR A 74 8.32 -6.27 11.65
CA THR A 74 7.89 -4.86 11.46
C THR A 74 6.37 -4.71 11.58
N LYS A 75 5.63 -5.82 11.45
CA LYS A 75 4.16 -5.85 11.52
C LYS A 75 3.66 -5.77 12.97
N THR A 76 4.02 -4.72 13.68
CA THR A 76 3.77 -4.50 15.12
C THR A 76 3.41 -3.04 15.39
N LEU A 77 3.05 -2.73 16.64
CA LEU A 77 2.85 -1.34 17.07
C LEU A 77 4.13 -0.51 16.98
N ASP A 78 5.30 -1.11 17.23
CA ASP A 78 6.58 -0.41 17.10
C ASP A 78 6.84 0.00 15.64
N GLY A 79 6.54 -0.88 14.68
CA GLY A 79 6.62 -0.54 13.25
C GLY A 79 5.61 0.55 12.84
N VAL A 80 4.42 0.56 13.43
CA VAL A 80 3.44 1.65 13.25
C VAL A 80 3.99 2.95 13.84
N GLU A 81 4.60 2.92 15.03
CA GLU A 81 5.18 4.09 15.67
C GLU A 81 6.32 4.69 14.83
N GLU A 82 7.17 3.85 14.23
CA GLU A 82 8.22 4.30 13.30
C GLU A 82 7.62 5.09 12.13
N VAL A 83 6.58 4.55 11.50
CA VAL A 83 5.89 5.22 10.39
C VAL A 83 5.21 6.51 10.83
N LEU A 84 4.57 6.52 12.01
CA LEU A 84 3.94 7.73 12.57
C LEU A 84 4.95 8.84 12.82
N ASN A 85 6.08 8.52 13.44
CA ASN A 85 7.14 9.49 13.71
C ASN A 85 7.70 10.07 12.43
N TRP A 86 7.96 9.21 11.43
CA TRP A 86 8.41 9.67 10.13
C TRP A 86 7.38 10.58 9.45
N MET A 87 6.09 10.24 9.46
CA MET A 87 5.03 11.09 8.89
C MET A 87 4.96 12.45 9.57
N LEU A 88 5.14 12.51 10.90
CA LEU A 88 5.21 13.77 11.66
C LEU A 88 6.42 14.61 11.23
N ASP A 89 7.59 14.00 11.08
CA ASP A 89 8.82 14.68 10.64
C ASP A 89 8.70 15.22 9.20
N GLN A 90 7.90 14.56 8.35
CA GLN A 90 7.59 15.05 7.00
C GLN A 90 6.50 16.14 6.99
N GLY A 91 5.94 16.51 8.13
CA GLY A 91 4.89 17.52 8.23
C GLY A 91 3.53 17.05 7.66
N CYS A 92 3.28 15.75 7.64
CA CYS A 92 1.99 15.23 7.18
C CYS A 92 0.83 15.77 8.01
N THR A 93 -0.25 16.12 7.35
CA THR A 93 -1.46 16.69 7.94
C THR A 93 -2.67 15.77 7.69
N ARG A 94 -3.84 16.19 8.13
CA ARG A 94 -5.09 15.47 7.85
C ARG A 94 -5.43 15.37 6.35
N SER A 95 -4.95 16.30 5.53
CA SER A 95 -5.15 16.32 4.07
C SER A 95 -4.12 15.48 3.31
N SER A 96 -3.08 15.00 3.99
CA SER A 96 -2.05 14.19 3.35
C SER A 96 -2.59 12.84 2.86
N THR A 97 -2.04 12.35 1.76
CA THR A 97 -2.34 11.05 1.20
C THR A 97 -1.11 10.13 1.32
N VAL A 98 -1.29 8.97 1.90
CA VAL A 98 -0.23 7.95 2.00
C VAL A 98 -0.34 7.00 0.82
N ILE A 99 0.74 6.83 0.05
CA ILE A 99 0.84 5.87 -1.05
C ILE A 99 1.68 4.70 -0.54
N ALA A 100 1.06 3.53 -0.38
CA ALA A 100 1.71 2.31 0.09
C ALA A 100 2.03 1.37 -1.08
N ILE A 101 3.30 1.01 -1.25
CA ILE A 101 3.75 0.10 -2.30
C ILE A 101 4.45 -1.08 -1.63
N GLY A 102 3.80 -2.25 -1.62
CA GLY A 102 4.34 -3.43 -0.96
C GLY A 102 3.34 -4.56 -0.80
N GLY A 103 3.80 -5.64 -0.21
CA GLY A 103 3.01 -6.81 0.15
C GLY A 103 2.14 -6.58 1.40
N GLY A 104 1.58 -7.65 1.93
CA GLY A 104 0.64 -7.61 3.07
C GLY A 104 1.19 -6.91 4.32
N ILE A 105 2.49 -7.04 4.61
CA ILE A 105 3.12 -6.39 5.78
C ILE A 105 3.06 -4.86 5.65
N VAL A 106 3.46 -4.31 4.49
CA VAL A 106 3.37 -2.86 4.24
C VAL A 106 1.93 -2.39 4.29
N GLN A 107 1.01 -3.15 3.68
CA GLN A 107 -0.42 -2.82 3.70
C GLN A 107 -0.99 -2.77 5.11
N ASP A 108 -0.68 -3.76 5.95
CA ASP A 108 -1.19 -3.82 7.33
C ASP A 108 -0.67 -2.65 8.18
N VAL A 109 0.64 -2.38 8.12
CA VAL A 109 1.26 -1.27 8.87
C VAL A 109 0.69 0.07 8.39
N VAL A 110 0.63 0.30 7.08
CA VAL A 110 0.12 1.57 6.53
C VAL A 110 -1.36 1.75 6.79
N THR A 111 -2.17 0.70 6.64
CA THR A 111 -3.62 0.77 6.92
C THR A 111 -3.88 1.13 8.38
N PHE A 112 -3.17 0.49 9.31
CA PHE A 112 -3.31 0.80 10.75
C PHE A 112 -2.84 2.22 11.06
N THR A 113 -1.67 2.61 10.56
CA THR A 113 -1.14 3.98 10.72
C THR A 113 -2.12 5.02 10.17
N SER A 114 -2.60 4.82 8.94
CA SER A 114 -3.53 5.74 8.29
C SER A 114 -4.87 5.85 9.04
N HIS A 115 -5.31 4.77 9.68
CA HIS A 115 -6.54 4.77 10.47
C HIS A 115 -6.43 5.66 11.72
N ILE A 116 -5.31 5.57 12.43
CA ILE A 116 -5.14 6.28 13.71
C ILE A 116 -4.60 7.71 13.53
N TYR A 117 -3.79 7.96 12.49
CA TYR A 117 -3.22 9.28 12.23
C TYR A 117 -4.33 10.29 11.92
N TYR A 118 -4.44 11.34 12.68
CA TYR A 118 -5.54 12.34 12.61
C TYR A 118 -6.95 11.72 12.61
N ARG A 119 -7.15 10.52 13.13
CA ARG A 119 -8.42 9.74 13.13
C ARG A 119 -8.88 9.32 11.73
N GLY A 120 -7.93 9.16 10.84
CA GLY A 120 -8.10 8.74 9.45
C GLY A 120 -7.53 9.74 8.46
N VAL A 121 -6.50 9.29 7.70
CA VAL A 121 -5.96 9.99 6.54
C VAL A 121 -6.15 9.13 5.31
N ARG A 122 -6.15 9.76 4.15
CA ARG A 122 -6.29 9.05 2.87
C ARG A 122 -5.09 8.14 2.63
N PHE A 123 -5.34 6.95 2.08
CA PHE A 123 -4.27 6.08 1.63
C PHE A 123 -4.66 5.31 0.36
N ILE A 124 -3.64 5.00 -0.43
CA ILE A 124 -3.73 4.30 -1.71
C ILE A 124 -2.81 3.09 -1.63
N LEU A 125 -3.29 1.93 -2.06
CA LEU A 125 -2.51 0.70 -2.05
C LEU A 125 -2.06 0.30 -3.46
N LEU A 126 -0.78 0.00 -3.61
CA LEU A 126 -0.20 -0.69 -4.75
C LEU A 126 0.35 -2.04 -4.23
N PRO A 127 -0.48 -3.09 -4.21
CA PRO A 127 -0.06 -4.42 -3.77
C PRO A 127 1.02 -5.00 -4.71
N THR A 128 2.01 -5.70 -4.13
CA THR A 128 3.14 -6.21 -4.90
C THR A 128 3.35 -7.72 -4.81
N THR A 129 2.57 -8.43 -3.98
CA THR A 129 2.58 -9.90 -3.92
C THR A 129 1.22 -10.45 -4.34
N LEU A 130 1.16 -11.69 -4.82
CA LEU A 130 -0.08 -12.29 -5.28
C LEU A 130 -1.15 -12.30 -4.16
N LEU A 131 -0.78 -12.71 -2.95
CA LEU A 131 -1.67 -12.71 -1.80
C LEU A 131 -2.20 -11.30 -1.49
N SER A 132 -1.34 -10.28 -1.56
CA SER A 132 -1.76 -8.90 -1.30
C SER A 132 -2.69 -8.35 -2.38
N MET A 133 -2.55 -8.80 -3.63
CA MET A 133 -3.43 -8.42 -4.75
C MET A 133 -4.80 -9.09 -4.67
N CYS A 134 -4.87 -10.33 -4.16
CA CYS A 134 -6.08 -11.14 -4.18
C CYS A 134 -6.92 -11.03 -2.90
N ASP A 135 -6.33 -10.71 -1.76
CA ASP A 135 -7.01 -10.72 -0.44
C ASP A 135 -6.83 -9.41 0.33
N SER A 136 -5.61 -9.09 0.77
CA SER A 136 -5.45 -8.05 1.79
C SER A 136 -5.78 -6.64 1.32
N CYS A 137 -5.56 -6.31 0.05
CA CYS A 137 -5.90 -4.98 -0.49
C CYS A 137 -7.40 -4.73 -0.66
N ILE A 138 -8.22 -5.81 -0.71
CA ILE A 138 -9.66 -5.73 -0.96
C ILE A 138 -10.46 -5.91 0.34
N GLY A 139 -9.90 -6.63 1.31
CA GLY A 139 -10.61 -7.01 2.52
C GLY A 139 -10.92 -5.88 3.51
N ALA A 140 -10.43 -4.67 3.28
CA ALA A 140 -10.59 -3.51 4.17
C ALA A 140 -10.24 -3.81 5.63
N LYS A 141 -9.35 -4.76 5.86
CA LYS A 141 -8.90 -5.24 7.18
C LYS A 141 -7.38 -5.17 7.24
N CYS A 142 -6.86 -4.87 8.40
CA CYS A 142 -5.44 -5.04 8.67
C CYS A 142 -5.24 -5.78 9.98
N GLY A 143 -4.07 -6.43 10.13
CA GLY A 143 -3.72 -7.14 11.33
C GLY A 143 -2.27 -6.88 11.73
N LEU A 144 -2.04 -6.53 12.99
CA LEU A 144 -0.72 -6.40 13.59
C LEU A 144 -0.47 -7.52 14.59
N ASN A 145 0.80 -7.89 14.71
CA ASN A 145 1.24 -8.87 15.68
C ASN A 145 1.40 -8.23 17.06
N HIS A 146 1.13 -9.00 18.11
CA HIS A 146 1.35 -8.57 19.48
C HIS A 146 1.99 -9.71 20.30
N GLY A 147 3.20 -9.49 20.77
CA GLY A 147 4.00 -10.53 21.40
C GLY A 147 4.23 -11.70 20.45
N SER A 148 3.86 -12.91 20.87
CA SER A 148 3.96 -14.12 20.05
C SER A 148 2.73 -14.41 19.18
N PHE A 149 1.71 -13.56 19.25
CA PHE A 149 0.45 -13.80 18.54
C PHE A 149 0.38 -12.97 17.27
N LYS A 150 0.07 -13.66 16.15
CA LYS A 150 -0.11 -13.00 14.84
C LYS A 150 -1.51 -12.41 14.71
N ASN A 151 -1.60 -11.23 14.07
CA ASN A 151 -2.85 -10.57 13.67
C ASN A 151 -3.86 -10.36 14.83
N GLN A 152 -3.37 -10.06 16.04
CA GLN A 152 -4.23 -9.88 17.22
C GLN A 152 -4.77 -8.45 17.35
N LEU A 153 -4.06 -7.48 16.80
CA LEU A 153 -4.50 -6.10 16.77
C LEU A 153 -4.90 -5.76 15.34
N GLY A 154 -5.91 -4.94 15.16
CA GLY A 154 -6.30 -4.57 13.81
C GLY A 154 -7.46 -3.58 13.79
N VAL A 155 -7.70 -3.07 12.60
CA VAL A 155 -8.82 -2.18 12.30
C VAL A 155 -9.49 -2.60 11.01
N LEU A 156 -10.74 -2.20 10.85
CA LEU A 156 -11.44 -2.24 9.57
C LEU A 156 -11.34 -0.84 8.96
N HIS A 157 -10.56 -0.71 7.90
CA HIS A 157 -10.37 0.57 7.21
C HIS A 157 -10.11 0.33 5.72
N ALA A 158 -11.04 0.78 4.89
CA ALA A 158 -10.91 0.67 3.44
C ALA A 158 -9.90 1.68 2.88
N PRO A 159 -9.07 1.30 1.91
CA PRO A 159 -8.25 2.26 1.16
C PRO A 159 -9.12 3.20 0.34
N ASN A 160 -8.59 4.34 -0.08
CA ASN A 160 -9.30 5.24 -0.99
C ASN A 160 -9.19 4.81 -2.46
N ASP A 161 -8.15 4.07 -2.79
CA ASP A 161 -7.88 3.55 -4.13
C ASP A 161 -6.95 2.33 -4.03
N VAL A 162 -7.11 1.36 -4.91
CA VAL A 162 -6.23 0.21 -5.04
C VAL A 162 -5.80 0.07 -6.50
N ARG A 163 -4.49 -0.06 -6.73
CA ARG A 163 -3.92 -0.23 -8.07
C ARG A 163 -3.16 -1.54 -8.16
N ILE A 164 -3.77 -2.52 -8.77
CA ILE A 164 -3.15 -3.82 -9.02
C ILE A 164 -2.29 -3.69 -10.27
N VAL A 165 -0.98 -3.84 -10.11
CA VAL A 165 0.02 -3.71 -11.17
C VAL A 165 0.66 -5.07 -11.37
N THR A 166 0.25 -5.78 -12.42
CA THR A 166 0.68 -7.17 -12.66
C THR A 166 2.18 -7.35 -12.84
N PRO A 167 2.96 -6.41 -13.42
CA PRO A 167 4.41 -6.53 -13.51
C PRO A 167 5.17 -6.69 -12.19
N PHE A 168 4.57 -6.35 -11.04
CA PHE A 168 5.20 -6.67 -9.75
C PHE A 168 5.37 -8.18 -9.53
N LEU A 169 4.51 -9.00 -10.12
CA LEU A 169 4.56 -10.45 -10.00
C LEU A 169 5.77 -11.06 -10.73
N ASP A 170 6.32 -10.38 -11.75
CA ASP A 170 7.43 -10.88 -12.56
C ASP A 170 8.75 -11.01 -11.76
N THR A 171 8.82 -10.37 -10.60
CA THR A 171 10.00 -10.36 -9.73
C THR A 171 9.82 -11.14 -8.43
N LEU A 172 8.67 -11.79 -8.24
CA LEU A 172 8.42 -12.67 -7.10
C LEU A 172 9.18 -13.99 -7.27
N ASN A 173 9.63 -14.54 -6.14
CA ASN A 173 10.14 -15.90 -6.10
C ASN A 173 8.96 -16.90 -6.12
N ASP A 174 9.23 -18.15 -6.51
CA ASP A 174 8.21 -19.22 -6.54
C ASP A 174 7.55 -19.45 -5.17
N ASP A 175 8.26 -19.18 -4.07
CA ASP A 175 7.77 -19.29 -2.70
C ASP A 175 6.84 -18.14 -2.26
N ASP A 176 6.80 -17.05 -3.03
CA ASP A 176 6.01 -15.83 -2.76
C ASP A 176 4.73 -15.74 -3.64
N ILE A 177 4.51 -16.76 -4.48
CA ILE A 177 3.36 -16.87 -5.41
C ILE A 177 2.30 -17.82 -4.87
#